data_8de90b1669f8fbe948402d8fb80f75ad
#
_entry.id   8de90b1669f8fbe948402d8fb80f75ad
#
_cell.length_a   1.000
_cell.length_b   1.000
_cell.length_c   1.000
_cell.angle_alpha   90.00
_cell.angle_beta   90.00
_cell.angle_gamma   90.00
#
_symmetry.space_group_name_H-M   'P 1'
#
loop_
_entity.id
_entity.type
_entity.pdbx_description
1 polymer ?
#
loop_
_entity_poly.entity_id
_entity_poly.type
_entity_poly.pdbx_seq_one_letter_code
_entity_poly.pdbx_strand_id
1 'polypeptide(L)'
;MPRKLGTTTQKILLLIVGGAALGLSRSPRQQFKIAKKINRAWQEINRKKLQDSINNLYKSKMIDMKENKDGAIEMVLTDKGKKTVLLFNFEQMKIPKAARWDKKWRIITFDIPERLKNARNALREKLQELGFAKYQKSVFIYPYECKNEIDFVIEFFNLRPYVRYIEAEHCDDALNFKKYFELL
;
A
#
# COMPACT_ATOMS: atom_id res chain seq x y z
N MET A 1 -6.64 -20.56 2.20
CA MET A 1 -6.41 -19.15 2.56
C MET A 1 -5.21 -19.07 3.49
N PRO A 2 -4.21 -18.20 3.26
CA PRO A 2 -3.12 -18.04 4.22
C PRO A 2 -3.69 -17.50 5.54
N ARG A 3 -3.22 -18.07 6.67
CA ARG A 3 -3.62 -17.60 8.01
C ARG A 3 -3.30 -16.10 8.13
N LYS A 4 -4.29 -15.30 8.50
CA LYS A 4 -4.07 -13.87 8.80
C LYS A 4 -3.01 -13.74 9.90
N LEU A 5 -1.98 -12.98 9.64
CA LEU A 5 -0.95 -12.66 10.63
C LEU A 5 -1.57 -11.86 11.79
N GLY A 6 -1.16 -12.16 13.03
CA GLY A 6 -1.58 -11.38 14.19
C GLY A 6 -1.11 -9.91 14.10
N THR A 7 -1.85 -9.00 14.72
CA THR A 7 -1.60 -7.54 14.65
C THR A 7 -0.18 -7.15 15.07
N THR A 8 0.40 -7.80 16.08
CA THR A 8 1.79 -7.54 16.53
C THR A 8 2.80 -7.97 15.46
N THR A 9 2.59 -9.13 14.84
CA THR A 9 3.45 -9.66 13.77
C THR A 9 3.44 -8.75 12.54
N GLN A 10 2.26 -8.23 12.18
CA GLN A 10 2.11 -7.26 11.10
C GLN A 10 2.86 -5.95 11.40
N LYS A 11 2.73 -5.42 12.63
CA LYS A 11 3.47 -4.23 13.07
C LYS A 11 4.99 -4.44 12.96
N ILE A 12 5.51 -5.58 13.37
CA ILE A 12 6.95 -5.89 13.31
C ILE A 12 7.44 -5.90 11.86
N LEU A 13 6.70 -6.57 10.94
CA LEU A 13 7.06 -6.56 9.53
C LEU A 13 7.10 -5.17 8.93
N LEU A 14 6.12 -4.32 9.25
CA LEU A 14 6.08 -2.93 8.79
C LEU A 14 7.21 -2.08 9.39
N LEU A 15 7.60 -2.33 10.64
CA LEU A 15 8.73 -1.63 11.27
C LEU A 15 10.08 -2.02 10.64
N ILE A 16 10.26 -3.30 10.25
CA ILE A 16 11.45 -3.73 9.51
C ILE A 16 11.51 -3.05 8.14
N VAL A 17 10.38 -2.96 7.43
CA VAL A 17 10.30 -2.21 6.16
C VAL A 17 10.61 -0.73 6.38
N GLY A 18 10.06 -0.13 7.44
CA GLY A 18 10.32 1.27 7.81
C GLY A 18 11.81 1.51 8.10
N GLY A 19 12.48 0.56 8.76
CA GLY A 19 13.92 0.58 9.00
C GLY A 19 14.73 0.55 7.69
N ALA A 20 14.36 -0.33 6.75
CA ALA A 20 14.95 -0.35 5.42
C ALA A 20 14.72 0.98 4.66
N ALA A 21 13.55 1.62 4.82
CA ALA A 21 13.26 2.91 4.22
C ALA A 21 14.14 4.05 4.74
N LEU A 22 14.65 3.96 5.99
CA LEU A 22 15.64 4.92 6.51
C LEU A 22 16.92 4.92 5.69
N GLY A 23 17.42 3.74 5.32
CA GLY A 23 18.60 3.59 4.49
C GLY A 23 18.44 4.11 3.06
N LEU A 24 17.21 4.15 2.55
CA LEU A 24 16.90 4.61 1.19
C LEU A 24 16.57 6.12 1.12
N SER A 25 16.30 6.76 2.25
CA SER A 25 15.92 8.18 2.29
C SER A 25 17.14 9.09 2.21
N ARG A 26 17.18 9.97 1.22
CA ARG A 26 18.25 10.96 1.03
C ARG A 26 18.06 12.25 1.85
N SER A 27 16.89 12.45 2.47
CA SER A 27 16.58 13.67 3.23
C SER A 27 16.69 13.45 4.75
N PRO A 28 17.59 14.16 5.46
CA PRO A 28 17.73 14.06 6.92
C PRO A 28 16.42 14.32 7.68
N ARG A 29 15.58 15.24 7.20
CA ARG A 29 14.27 15.53 7.80
C ARG A 29 13.30 14.36 7.67
N GLN A 30 13.30 13.67 6.53
CA GLN A 30 12.49 12.47 6.34
C GLN A 30 12.99 11.31 7.18
N GLN A 31 14.30 11.09 7.24
CA GLN A 31 14.92 10.08 8.11
C GLN A 31 14.53 10.29 9.57
N PHE A 32 14.63 11.51 10.08
CA PHE A 32 14.25 11.83 11.45
C PHE A 32 12.75 11.57 11.73
N LYS A 33 11.85 11.95 10.81
CA LYS A 33 10.41 11.68 10.94
C LYS A 33 10.10 10.17 10.95
N ILE A 34 10.74 9.40 10.08
CA ILE A 34 10.57 7.94 10.01
C ILE A 34 11.12 7.30 11.29
N ALA A 35 12.33 7.65 11.71
CA ALA A 35 12.96 7.14 12.94
C ALA A 35 12.10 7.38 14.18
N LYS A 36 11.53 8.59 14.35
CA LYS A 36 10.64 8.92 15.47
C LYS A 36 9.36 8.07 15.47
N LYS A 37 8.76 7.85 14.30
CA LYS A 37 7.57 6.98 14.18
C LYS A 37 7.88 5.53 14.49
N ILE A 38 9.01 5.00 13.99
CA ILE A 38 9.47 3.64 14.26
C ILE A 38 9.71 3.45 15.76
N ASN A 39 10.47 4.34 16.39
CA ASN A 39 10.78 4.24 17.82
C ASN A 39 9.52 4.22 18.67
N ARG A 40 8.58 5.14 18.42
CA ARG A 40 7.29 5.16 19.14
C ARG A 40 6.52 3.85 18.96
N ALA A 41 6.42 3.34 17.74
CA ALA A 41 5.71 2.11 17.45
C ALA A 41 6.35 0.87 18.10
N TRP A 42 7.69 0.83 18.23
CA TRP A 42 8.41 -0.22 18.96
C TRP A 42 8.11 -0.18 20.46
N GLN A 43 8.07 1.01 21.06
CA GLN A 43 7.77 1.16 22.50
C GLN A 43 6.35 0.72 22.87
N GLU A 44 5.40 0.80 21.92
CA GLU A 44 4.01 0.37 22.13
C GLU A 44 3.83 -1.16 22.09
N ILE A 45 4.86 -1.93 21.73
CA ILE A 45 4.78 -3.40 21.64
C ILE A 45 5.21 -4.05 22.95
N ASN A 46 4.31 -4.85 23.54
CA ASN A 46 4.64 -5.64 24.73
C ASN A 46 5.82 -6.59 24.43
N ARG A 47 6.86 -6.57 25.30
CA ARG A 47 8.11 -7.33 25.12
C ARG A 47 7.89 -8.84 24.90
N LYS A 48 7.00 -9.47 25.66
CA LYS A 48 6.70 -10.91 25.51
C LYS A 48 6.09 -11.20 24.14
N LYS A 49 5.07 -10.41 23.75
CA LYS A 49 4.44 -10.54 22.42
C LYS A 49 5.41 -10.23 21.30
N LEU A 50 6.37 -9.31 21.52
CA LEU A 50 7.42 -9.00 20.56
C LEU A 50 8.30 -10.23 20.31
N GLN A 51 8.83 -10.83 21.36
CA GLN A 51 9.72 -11.99 21.26
C GLN A 51 9.02 -13.18 20.56
N ASP A 52 7.78 -13.49 20.99
CA ASP A 52 6.99 -14.57 20.37
C ASP A 52 6.74 -14.32 18.87
N SER A 53 6.45 -13.07 18.52
CA SER A 53 6.19 -12.70 17.14
C SER A 53 7.46 -12.75 16.28
N ILE A 54 8.62 -12.32 16.79
CA ILE A 54 9.91 -12.43 16.11
C ILE A 54 10.26 -13.90 15.88
N ASN A 55 10.12 -14.76 16.91
CA ASN A 55 10.35 -16.18 16.78
C ASN A 55 9.45 -16.84 15.73
N ASN A 56 8.18 -16.46 15.69
CA ASN A 56 7.22 -16.95 14.69
C ASN A 56 7.58 -16.48 13.28
N LEU A 57 7.99 -15.24 13.11
CA LEU A 57 8.44 -14.71 11.82
C LEU A 57 9.70 -15.42 11.32
N TYR A 58 10.66 -15.68 12.21
CA TYR A 58 11.87 -16.45 11.88
C TYR A 58 11.55 -17.90 11.51
N LYS A 59 10.79 -18.63 12.34
CA LYS A 59 10.35 -20.00 12.07
C LYS A 59 9.56 -20.12 10.76
N SER A 60 8.75 -19.12 10.42
CA SER A 60 7.99 -19.08 9.16
C SER A 60 8.79 -18.61 7.96
N LYS A 61 10.09 -18.33 8.13
CA LYS A 61 11.01 -17.82 7.11
C LYS A 61 10.53 -16.53 6.47
N MET A 62 9.95 -15.63 7.25
CA MET A 62 9.59 -14.28 6.80
C MET A 62 10.67 -13.26 7.08
N ILE A 63 11.48 -13.50 8.10
CA ILE A 63 12.70 -12.74 8.41
C ILE A 63 13.88 -13.67 8.54
N ASP A 64 15.07 -13.15 8.27
CA ASP A 64 16.36 -13.70 8.66
C ASP A 64 16.99 -12.84 9.74
N MET A 65 17.81 -13.45 10.58
CA MET A 65 18.57 -12.77 11.63
C MET A 65 20.06 -12.94 11.30
N LYS A 66 20.77 -11.82 11.25
CA LYS A 66 22.23 -11.78 11.06
C LYS A 66 22.84 -11.12 12.29
N GLU A 67 23.83 -11.77 12.84
CA GLU A 67 24.64 -11.17 13.89
C GLU A 67 25.79 -10.37 13.26
N ASN A 68 25.89 -9.11 13.62
CA ASN A 68 26.95 -8.23 13.18
C ASN A 68 28.22 -8.44 14.04
N LYS A 69 29.34 -7.91 13.60
CA LYS A 69 30.64 -8.02 14.29
C LYS A 69 30.66 -7.42 15.71
N ASP A 70 29.72 -6.52 16.01
CA ASP A 70 29.52 -5.87 17.31
C ASP A 70 28.51 -6.62 18.22
N GLY A 71 28.04 -7.81 17.80
CA GLY A 71 27.08 -8.60 18.56
C GLY A 71 25.64 -8.13 18.40
N ALA A 72 25.37 -7.10 17.60
CA ALA A 72 23.99 -6.66 17.30
C ALA A 72 23.32 -7.62 16.32
N ILE A 73 22.02 -7.92 16.60
CA ILE A 73 21.20 -8.75 15.71
C ILE A 73 20.46 -7.84 14.72
N GLU A 74 20.78 -7.98 13.46
CA GLU A 74 20.05 -7.34 12.36
C GLU A 74 18.95 -8.28 11.85
N MET A 75 17.72 -7.76 11.76
CA MET A 75 16.58 -8.48 11.17
C MET A 75 16.33 -7.97 9.76
N VAL A 76 16.36 -8.88 8.78
CA VAL A 76 16.10 -8.58 7.37
C VAL A 76 14.90 -9.39 6.86
N LEU A 77 14.10 -8.78 5.99
CA LEU A 77 13.01 -9.50 5.34
C LEU A 77 13.54 -10.45 4.28
N THR A 78 13.08 -11.69 4.34
CA THR A 78 13.22 -12.63 3.22
C THR A 78 12.31 -12.23 2.06
N ASP A 79 12.46 -12.86 0.89
CA ASP A 79 11.55 -12.62 -0.24
C ASP A 79 10.10 -13.01 0.09
N LYS A 80 9.91 -14.04 0.92
CA LYS A 80 8.60 -14.41 1.47
C LYS A 80 8.04 -13.31 2.37
N GLY A 81 8.86 -12.74 3.24
CA GLY A 81 8.49 -11.62 4.09
C GLY A 81 8.11 -10.38 3.29
N LYS A 82 8.90 -10.03 2.28
CA LYS A 82 8.62 -8.91 1.37
C LYS A 82 7.28 -9.10 0.66
N LYS A 83 7.02 -10.27 0.08
CA LYS A 83 5.73 -10.59 -0.57
C LYS A 83 4.56 -10.49 0.41
N THR A 84 4.74 -10.95 1.64
CA THR A 84 3.69 -10.88 2.67
C THR A 84 3.37 -9.43 3.03
N VAL A 85 4.38 -8.57 3.17
CA VAL A 85 4.18 -7.13 3.45
C VAL A 85 3.50 -6.43 2.28
N LEU A 86 3.90 -6.73 1.05
CA LEU A 86 3.26 -6.16 -0.16
C LEU A 86 1.78 -6.53 -0.21
N LEU A 87 1.44 -7.80 0.03
CA LEU A 87 0.05 -8.26 0.06
C LEU A 87 -0.74 -7.58 1.18
N PHE A 88 -0.17 -7.47 2.37
CA PHE A 88 -0.80 -6.79 3.50
C PHE A 88 -1.06 -5.31 3.20
N ASN A 89 -0.08 -4.59 2.64
CA ASN A 89 -0.24 -3.20 2.24
C ASN A 89 -1.33 -3.04 1.18
N PHE A 90 -1.40 -3.96 0.23
CA PHE A 90 -2.44 -4.00 -0.77
C PHE A 90 -3.84 -4.20 -0.17
N GLU A 91 -4.00 -5.16 0.76
CA GLU A 91 -5.28 -5.46 1.43
C GLU A 91 -5.75 -4.31 2.33
N GLN A 92 -4.83 -3.64 3.03
CA GLN A 92 -5.15 -2.56 3.98
C GLN A 92 -5.14 -1.16 3.35
N MET A 93 -4.86 -1.08 2.05
CA MET A 93 -4.77 0.20 1.35
C MET A 93 -6.07 0.98 1.42
N LYS A 94 -5.94 2.26 1.75
CA LYS A 94 -7.01 3.25 1.72
C LYS A 94 -6.48 4.54 1.12
N ILE A 95 -7.29 5.21 0.35
CA ILE A 95 -6.96 6.54 -0.16
C ILE A 95 -7.36 7.56 0.90
N PRO A 96 -6.43 8.42 1.36
CA PRO A 96 -6.75 9.49 2.30
C PRO A 96 -7.73 10.48 1.65
N LYS A 97 -8.88 10.72 2.30
CA LYS A 97 -9.79 11.78 1.83
C LYS A 97 -9.19 13.14 2.21
N ALA A 98 -9.00 14.01 1.22
CA ALA A 98 -8.63 15.39 1.47
C ALA A 98 -9.81 16.16 2.09
N ALA A 99 -9.51 17.16 2.94
CA ALA A 99 -10.55 18.01 3.56
C ALA A 99 -11.34 18.85 2.54
N ARG A 100 -10.73 19.13 1.39
CA ARG A 100 -11.36 19.85 0.27
C ARG A 100 -11.03 19.16 -1.04
N TRP A 101 -12.00 19.11 -1.94
CA TRP A 101 -11.78 18.69 -3.31
C TRP A 101 -11.07 19.82 -4.09
N ASP A 102 -10.03 19.46 -4.84
CA ASP A 102 -9.23 20.37 -5.65
C ASP A 102 -9.81 20.66 -7.04
N LYS A 103 -11.07 20.23 -7.27
CA LYS A 103 -11.82 20.36 -8.54
C LYS A 103 -11.23 19.55 -9.70
N LYS A 104 -10.34 18.61 -9.43
CA LYS A 104 -9.79 17.69 -10.43
C LYS A 104 -10.35 16.29 -10.25
N TRP A 105 -10.64 15.65 -11.35
CA TRP A 105 -11.01 14.24 -11.43
C TRP A 105 -9.77 13.40 -11.68
N ARG A 106 -9.67 12.27 -11.02
CA ARG A 106 -8.67 11.23 -11.27
C ARG A 106 -9.35 10.11 -12.02
N ILE A 107 -8.94 9.91 -13.26
CA ILE A 107 -9.53 8.94 -14.16
C ILE A 107 -8.51 7.84 -14.40
N ILE A 108 -8.92 6.60 -14.13
CA ILE A 108 -8.15 5.40 -14.44
C ILE A 108 -8.80 4.74 -15.64
N THR A 109 -8.05 4.63 -16.72
CA THR A 109 -8.50 3.91 -17.92
C THR A 109 -7.52 2.79 -18.24
N PHE A 110 -8.02 1.67 -18.75
CA PHE A 110 -7.19 0.52 -19.05
C PHE A 110 -7.72 -0.30 -20.22
N ASP A 111 -6.77 -0.83 -21.00
CA ASP A 111 -7.00 -1.83 -22.03
C ASP A 111 -6.11 -3.05 -21.74
N ILE A 112 -6.67 -3.99 -20.98
CA ILE A 112 -5.96 -5.17 -20.50
C ILE A 112 -6.42 -6.37 -21.32
N PRO A 113 -5.48 -7.06 -21.99
CA PRO A 113 -5.80 -8.18 -22.89
C PRO A 113 -6.44 -9.35 -22.15
N GLU A 114 -7.18 -10.19 -22.88
CA GLU A 114 -7.97 -11.30 -22.31
C GLU A 114 -7.10 -12.33 -21.57
N ARG A 115 -5.86 -12.56 -22.00
CA ARG A 115 -4.89 -13.41 -21.30
C ARG A 115 -4.59 -12.97 -19.86
N LEU A 116 -4.85 -11.71 -19.52
CA LEU A 116 -4.69 -11.12 -18.19
C LEU A 116 -6.05 -10.83 -17.50
N LYS A 117 -7.10 -11.53 -17.89
CA LYS A 117 -8.48 -11.35 -17.37
C LYS A 117 -8.55 -11.34 -15.83
N ASN A 118 -7.82 -12.23 -15.17
CA ASN A 118 -7.81 -12.29 -13.70
C ASN A 118 -7.25 -11.01 -13.08
N ALA A 119 -6.13 -10.49 -13.59
CA ALA A 119 -5.54 -9.23 -13.14
C ALA A 119 -6.46 -8.03 -13.46
N ARG A 120 -7.11 -8.04 -14.64
CA ARG A 120 -8.12 -7.03 -15.01
C ARG A 120 -9.29 -7.00 -14.04
N ASN A 121 -9.83 -8.15 -13.65
CA ASN A 121 -10.93 -8.24 -12.70
C ASN A 121 -10.48 -7.80 -11.30
N ALA A 122 -9.32 -8.27 -10.84
CA ALA A 122 -8.76 -7.86 -9.55
C ALA A 122 -8.49 -6.33 -9.48
N LEU A 123 -8.03 -5.72 -10.59
CA LEU A 123 -7.90 -4.26 -10.67
C LEU A 123 -9.26 -3.56 -10.52
N ARG A 124 -10.30 -4.04 -11.21
CA ARG A 124 -11.65 -3.47 -11.09
C ARG A 124 -12.20 -3.54 -9.66
N GLU A 125 -12.08 -4.71 -9.05
CA GLU A 125 -12.51 -4.95 -7.66
C GLU A 125 -11.76 -4.02 -6.71
N LYS A 126 -10.44 -3.89 -6.87
CA LYS A 126 -9.63 -3.00 -6.03
C LYS A 126 -9.98 -1.53 -6.20
N LEU A 127 -10.21 -1.06 -7.43
CA LEU A 127 -10.65 0.32 -7.68
C LEU A 127 -12.00 0.60 -7.01
N GLN A 128 -12.96 -0.33 -7.08
CA GLN A 128 -14.25 -0.20 -6.39
C GLN A 128 -14.10 -0.21 -4.86
N GLU A 129 -13.25 -1.10 -4.32
CA GLU A 129 -12.92 -1.15 -2.88
C GLU A 129 -12.29 0.17 -2.39
N LEU A 130 -11.45 0.79 -3.21
CA LEU A 130 -10.85 2.10 -2.94
C LEU A 130 -11.82 3.28 -3.08
N GLY A 131 -13.05 3.02 -3.52
CA GLY A 131 -14.11 4.02 -3.60
C GLY A 131 -14.24 4.70 -4.96
N PHE A 132 -13.60 4.21 -6.01
CA PHE A 132 -13.79 4.74 -7.36
C PHE A 132 -15.21 4.46 -7.88
N ALA A 133 -15.81 5.43 -8.52
CA ALA A 133 -17.02 5.23 -9.30
C ALA A 133 -16.68 4.66 -10.69
N LYS A 134 -17.50 3.73 -11.14
CA LYS A 134 -17.36 3.18 -12.50
C LYS A 134 -17.96 4.17 -13.50
N TYR A 135 -17.13 4.70 -14.39
CA TYR A 135 -17.57 5.59 -15.45
C TYR A 135 -17.96 4.80 -16.71
N GLN A 136 -17.07 3.86 -17.12
CA GLN A 136 -17.33 2.91 -18.22
C GLN A 136 -16.75 1.53 -17.86
N LYS A 137 -16.88 0.55 -18.75
CA LYS A 137 -16.41 -0.83 -18.52
C LYS A 137 -14.93 -0.90 -18.09
N SER A 138 -14.09 -0.02 -18.62
CA SER A 138 -12.64 0.04 -18.33
C SER A 138 -12.19 1.46 -17.96
N VAL A 139 -13.11 2.28 -17.42
CA VAL A 139 -12.85 3.65 -16.97
C VAL A 139 -13.46 3.86 -15.60
N PHE A 140 -12.66 4.33 -14.65
CA PHE A 140 -13.02 4.59 -13.27
C PHE A 140 -12.65 6.03 -12.91
N ILE A 141 -13.43 6.68 -12.06
CA ILE A 141 -13.25 8.07 -11.69
C ILE A 141 -13.27 8.25 -10.17
N TYR A 142 -12.44 9.15 -9.67
CA TYR A 142 -12.31 9.47 -8.25
C TYR A 142 -11.97 10.96 -8.06
N PRO A 143 -12.46 11.65 -7.00
CA PRO A 143 -12.27 13.09 -6.86
C PRO A 143 -10.96 13.49 -6.16
N TYR A 144 -10.35 12.62 -5.36
CA TYR A 144 -9.21 13.00 -4.54
C TYR A 144 -7.89 12.45 -5.09
N GLU A 145 -6.78 13.10 -4.66
CA GLU A 145 -5.43 12.65 -5.01
C GLU A 145 -5.20 11.21 -4.53
N CYS A 146 -4.71 10.37 -5.44
CA CYS A 146 -4.53 8.94 -5.20
C CYS A 146 -3.45 8.31 -6.09
N LYS A 147 -2.58 9.14 -6.69
CA LYS A 147 -1.59 8.64 -7.66
C LYS A 147 -0.68 7.58 -7.06
N ASN A 148 -0.22 7.78 -5.83
CA ASN A 148 0.68 6.85 -5.16
C ASN A 148 0.03 5.48 -4.93
N GLU A 149 -1.23 5.46 -4.49
CA GLU A 149 -2.01 4.25 -4.25
C GLU A 149 -2.28 3.52 -5.56
N ILE A 150 -2.63 4.26 -6.62
CA ILE A 150 -2.88 3.67 -7.94
C ILE A 150 -1.60 3.16 -8.58
N ASP A 151 -0.49 3.88 -8.48
CA ASP A 151 0.81 3.41 -8.95
C ASP A 151 1.20 2.10 -8.26
N PHE A 152 0.98 1.99 -6.94
CA PHE A 152 1.22 0.76 -6.20
C PHE A 152 0.34 -0.40 -6.71
N VAL A 153 -0.97 -0.17 -6.92
CA VAL A 153 -1.90 -1.19 -7.45
C VAL A 153 -1.49 -1.65 -8.84
N ILE A 154 -1.10 -0.72 -9.71
CA ILE A 154 -0.66 -1.02 -11.08
C ILE A 154 0.62 -1.88 -11.06
N GLU A 155 1.59 -1.54 -10.23
CA GLU A 155 2.83 -2.32 -10.09
C GLU A 155 2.58 -3.68 -9.44
N PHE A 156 1.71 -3.75 -8.43
CA PHE A 156 1.36 -5.00 -7.77
C PHE A 156 0.81 -6.05 -8.73
N PHE A 157 0.02 -5.63 -9.73
CA PHE A 157 -0.51 -6.51 -10.77
C PHE A 157 0.35 -6.58 -12.04
N ASN A 158 1.47 -5.87 -12.13
CA ASN A 158 2.30 -5.72 -13.34
C ASN A 158 1.48 -5.21 -14.55
N LEU A 159 0.62 -4.21 -14.32
CA LEU A 159 -0.31 -3.69 -15.33
C LEU A 159 0.12 -2.34 -15.93
N ARG A 160 1.33 -1.85 -15.66
CA ARG A 160 1.82 -0.53 -16.14
C ARG A 160 1.64 -0.30 -17.66
N PRO A 161 1.88 -1.28 -18.55
CA PRO A 161 1.70 -1.07 -19.98
C PRO A 161 0.24 -0.80 -20.40
N TYR A 162 -0.71 -1.28 -19.62
CA TYR A 162 -2.13 -1.34 -19.98
C TYR A 162 -3.02 -0.31 -19.28
N VAL A 163 -2.50 0.38 -18.27
CA VAL A 163 -3.27 1.31 -17.43
C VAL A 163 -2.76 2.73 -17.60
N ARG A 164 -3.67 3.70 -17.63
CA ARG A 164 -3.34 5.13 -17.67
C ARG A 164 -4.05 5.84 -16.52
N TYR A 165 -3.33 6.73 -15.89
CA TYR A 165 -3.82 7.68 -14.90
C TYR A 165 -3.93 9.05 -15.57
N ILE A 166 -5.10 9.67 -15.48
CA ILE A 166 -5.41 10.95 -16.13
C ILE A 166 -5.98 11.88 -15.06
N GLU A 167 -5.49 13.10 -14.99
CA GLU A 167 -6.14 14.18 -14.27
C GLU A 167 -6.96 15.02 -15.25
N ALA A 168 -8.23 15.28 -14.91
CA ALA A 168 -9.13 16.07 -15.74
C ALA A 168 -9.87 17.11 -14.89
N GLU A 169 -10.02 18.31 -15.42
CA GLU A 169 -10.81 19.39 -14.78
C GLU A 169 -12.31 19.25 -15.10
N HIS A 170 -12.61 18.65 -16.23
CA HIS A 170 -13.97 18.48 -16.74
C HIS A 170 -14.25 17.03 -17.15
N CYS A 171 -15.48 16.58 -16.96
CA CYS A 171 -16.02 15.35 -17.52
C CYS A 171 -17.52 15.54 -17.79
N ASP A 172 -18.07 14.81 -18.75
CA ASP A 172 -19.47 14.99 -19.21
C ASP A 172 -20.49 14.76 -18.09
N ASP A 173 -20.25 13.79 -17.21
CA ASP A 173 -21.16 13.44 -16.11
C ASP A 173 -20.77 14.11 -14.76
N ALA A 174 -20.09 15.23 -14.78
CA ALA A 174 -19.55 15.89 -13.60
C ALA A 174 -20.59 16.13 -12.49
N LEU A 175 -21.83 16.51 -12.85
CA LEU A 175 -22.89 16.75 -11.87
C LEU A 175 -23.31 15.47 -11.14
N ASN A 176 -23.43 14.35 -11.85
CA ASN A 176 -23.78 13.06 -11.27
C ASN A 176 -22.66 12.56 -10.35
N PHE A 177 -21.39 12.69 -10.76
CA PHE A 177 -20.26 12.32 -9.91
C PHE A 177 -20.12 13.23 -8.68
N LYS A 178 -20.39 14.56 -8.80
CA LYS A 178 -20.41 15.44 -7.62
C LYS A 178 -21.46 15.00 -6.60
N LYS A 179 -22.65 14.60 -7.04
CA LYS A 179 -23.69 14.03 -6.17
C LYS A 179 -23.22 12.71 -5.56
N TYR A 180 -22.69 11.80 -6.37
CA TYR A 180 -22.22 10.48 -5.93
C TYR A 180 -21.14 10.56 -4.83
N PHE A 181 -20.22 11.52 -4.96
CA PHE A 181 -19.10 11.72 -4.03
C PHE A 181 -19.39 12.77 -2.94
N GLU A 182 -20.61 13.32 -2.88
CA GLU A 182 -21.00 14.35 -1.90
C GLU A 182 -20.11 15.59 -1.93
N LEU A 183 -19.81 16.11 -3.14
CA LEU A 183 -18.93 17.25 -3.39
C LEU A 183 -19.68 18.58 -3.62
N LEU A 184 -20.99 18.62 -3.43
CA LEU A 184 -21.86 19.78 -3.63
C LEU A 184 -22.05 20.55 -2.32
#